data_175e0833db20ac3de522ae6a7d1ad25c
#
_entry.id   175e0833db20ac3de522ae6a7d1ad25c
#
_cell.length_a   1.000
_cell.length_b   1.000
_cell.length_c   1.000
_cell.angle_alpha   90.00
_cell.angle_beta   90.00
_cell.angle_gamma   90.00
#
_symmetry.space_group_name_H-M   'P 1'
#
loop_
_entity.id
_entity.type
_entity.pdbx_description
1 polymer ?
#
loop_
_entity_poly.entity_id
_entity_poly.type
_entity_poly.pdbx_seq_one_letter_code
_entity_poly.pdbx_strand_id
1 'polypeptide(L)'
;REMSFSQRMKRLDFVGNGILMASTVAILFALTYGGSKYAWSSWHTLVPLILGLCGFLAFAAYENSSFPSESVMPPHLFSHRTSFIVAVNTWLNSALLYWGVYFLPIYFQAVRSYSPARSGVALLPQSLVAIPGAAISAIILSRWGKFKPLHFSGFALFALGMGLISLLKQDSSVADWVVFECVTAVGAGIVLNTLLPSFQAPIEEPDQAAATAAWCFIRSFGNIWGVAIPSVYLLFIVTGINNRPEPSFLTIGSTISHTKYLT
;
A
#
# COMPACT_ATOMS: atom_id res chain seq x y z
N ARG A 1 33.49 -15.61 15.81
CA ARG A 1 33.72 -14.54 16.84
C ARG A 1 32.44 -13.72 16.93
N GLU A 2 31.76 -13.80 18.08
CA GLU A 2 30.57 -12.97 18.31
C GLU A 2 31.00 -11.50 18.39
N MET A 3 30.44 -10.69 17.52
CA MET A 3 30.69 -9.24 17.51
C MET A 3 30.03 -8.60 18.73
N SER A 4 30.78 -7.75 19.44
CA SER A 4 30.25 -6.96 20.55
C SER A 4 29.11 -6.05 20.09
N PHE A 5 28.14 -5.80 20.98
CA PHE A 5 27.02 -4.88 20.71
C PHE A 5 27.48 -3.50 20.18
N SER A 6 28.54 -2.96 20.74
CA SER A 6 29.14 -1.70 20.28
C SER A 6 29.66 -1.76 18.84
N GLN A 7 30.21 -2.91 18.41
CA GLN A 7 30.67 -3.10 17.04
C GLN A 7 29.49 -3.22 16.06
N ARG A 8 28.38 -3.85 16.48
CA ARG A 8 27.15 -3.92 15.68
C ARG A 8 26.51 -2.54 15.50
N MET A 9 26.48 -1.73 16.56
CA MET A 9 25.95 -0.35 16.49
C MET A 9 26.75 0.57 15.57
N LYS A 10 28.09 0.41 15.53
CA LYS A 10 28.95 1.20 14.63
C LYS A 10 28.77 0.85 13.15
N ARG A 11 28.18 -0.28 12.83
CA ARG A 11 27.87 -0.70 11.46
C ARG A 11 26.55 -0.16 10.95
N LEU A 12 25.67 0.31 11.84
CA LEU A 12 24.40 0.92 11.43
C LEU A 12 24.67 2.27 10.79
N ASP A 13 24.23 2.43 9.57
CA ASP A 13 24.25 3.71 8.88
C ASP A 13 23.14 4.63 9.41
N PHE A 14 23.44 5.37 10.47
CA PHE A 14 22.52 6.33 11.07
C PHE A 14 22.22 7.50 10.14
N VAL A 15 23.17 7.89 9.30
CA VAL A 15 23.04 9.03 8.39
C VAL A 15 22.12 8.66 7.24
N GLY A 16 22.37 7.55 6.55
CA GLY A 16 21.50 7.06 5.48
C GLY A 16 20.08 6.78 5.97
N ASN A 17 19.93 6.10 7.12
CA ASN A 17 18.61 5.88 7.73
C ASN A 17 17.91 7.19 8.08
N GLY A 18 18.63 8.19 8.63
CA GLY A 18 18.07 9.50 8.98
C GLY A 18 17.56 10.24 7.74
N ILE A 19 18.34 10.28 6.66
CA ILE A 19 17.94 10.89 5.39
C ILE A 19 16.72 10.19 4.82
N LEU A 20 16.72 8.84 4.79
CA LEU A 20 15.64 8.03 4.26
C LEU A 20 14.34 8.24 5.04
N MET A 21 14.39 8.21 6.38
CA MET A 21 13.24 8.44 7.25
C MET A 21 12.70 9.86 7.09
N ALA A 22 13.57 10.88 7.14
CA ALA A 22 13.14 12.27 7.01
C ALA A 22 12.49 12.53 5.64
N SER A 23 13.08 12.01 4.56
CA SER A 23 12.54 12.13 3.20
C SER A 23 11.18 11.45 3.07
N THR A 24 11.05 10.23 3.62
CA THR A 24 9.79 9.48 3.63
C THR A 24 8.71 10.25 4.38
N VAL A 25 8.99 10.72 5.61
CA VAL A 25 8.05 11.49 6.43
C VAL A 25 7.63 12.77 5.72
N ALA A 26 8.56 13.49 5.08
CA ALA A 26 8.27 14.72 4.36
C ALA A 26 7.31 14.49 3.17
N ILE A 27 7.54 13.44 2.36
CA ILE A 27 6.64 13.08 1.26
C ILE A 27 5.26 12.67 1.81
N LEU A 28 5.23 11.85 2.85
CA LEU A 28 4.00 11.41 3.47
C LEU A 28 3.17 12.57 4.01
N PHE A 29 3.80 13.51 4.69
CA PHE A 29 3.15 14.72 5.17
C PHE A 29 2.52 15.48 4.00
N ALA A 30 3.29 15.72 2.93
CA ALA A 30 2.80 16.41 1.76
C ALA A 30 1.61 15.71 1.11
N LEU A 31 1.67 14.37 0.94
CA LEU A 31 0.59 13.60 0.31
C LEU A 31 -0.65 13.49 1.20
N THR A 32 -0.49 13.34 2.52
CA THR A 32 -1.61 13.18 3.45
C THR A 32 -2.39 14.49 3.63
N TYR A 33 -1.70 15.62 3.70
CA TYR A 33 -2.32 16.92 3.96
C TYR A 33 -2.56 17.74 2.68
N GLY A 34 -1.91 17.38 1.57
CA GLY A 34 -2.10 18.02 0.27
C GLY A 34 -3.52 17.78 -0.26
N GLY A 35 -4.20 18.85 -0.68
CA GLY A 35 -5.56 18.80 -1.17
C GLY A 35 -6.63 18.62 -0.08
N SER A 36 -6.26 18.23 1.14
CA SER A 36 -7.19 18.08 2.28
C SER A 36 -7.16 19.29 3.20
N LYS A 37 -6.04 19.49 3.89
CA LYS A 37 -5.87 20.59 4.85
C LYS A 37 -5.19 21.81 4.20
N TYR A 38 -4.29 21.57 3.26
CA TYR A 38 -3.55 22.61 2.54
C TYR A 38 -3.72 22.44 1.04
N ALA A 39 -3.88 23.55 0.32
CA ALA A 39 -3.92 23.52 -1.15
C ALA A 39 -2.61 22.92 -1.71
N TRP A 40 -2.69 22.20 -2.82
CA TRP A 40 -1.52 21.63 -3.48
C TRP A 40 -0.46 22.68 -3.86
N SER A 41 -0.89 23.92 -4.16
CA SER A 41 -0.02 25.07 -4.43
C SER A 41 0.53 25.74 -3.17
N SER A 42 0.12 25.32 -1.98
CA SER A 42 0.59 25.89 -0.71
C SER A 42 2.01 25.50 -0.39
N TRP A 43 2.77 26.40 0.21
CA TRP A 43 4.10 26.11 0.70
C TRP A 43 4.16 24.98 1.73
N HIS A 44 3.08 24.80 2.51
CA HIS A 44 2.95 23.68 3.46
C HIS A 44 2.96 22.30 2.80
N THR A 45 2.56 22.21 1.54
CA THR A 45 2.57 20.96 0.75
C THR A 45 3.81 20.88 -0.15
N LEU A 46 4.14 21.97 -0.85
CA LEU A 46 5.24 21.98 -1.83
C LEU A 46 6.61 21.83 -1.16
N VAL A 47 6.87 22.53 -0.04
CA VAL A 47 8.17 22.47 0.61
C VAL A 47 8.48 21.07 1.13
N PRO A 48 7.60 20.39 1.91
CA PRO A 48 7.87 19.03 2.33
C PRO A 48 7.99 18.05 1.15
N LEU A 49 7.19 18.23 0.09
CA LEU A 49 7.26 17.38 -1.09
C LEU A 49 8.61 17.50 -1.80
N ILE A 50 9.06 18.72 -2.05
CA ILE A 50 10.35 18.99 -2.71
C ILE A 50 11.50 18.52 -1.82
N LEU A 51 11.49 18.83 -0.53
CA LEU A 51 12.51 18.38 0.42
C LEU A 51 12.57 16.86 0.50
N GLY A 52 11.41 16.18 0.51
CA GLY A 52 11.36 14.74 0.52
C GLY A 52 11.91 14.11 -0.75
N LEU A 53 11.54 14.64 -1.93
CA LEU A 53 12.10 14.17 -3.21
C LEU A 53 13.60 14.43 -3.33
N CYS A 54 14.07 15.64 -2.97
CA CYS A 54 15.49 15.95 -2.93
C CYS A 54 16.23 15.06 -1.93
N GLY A 55 15.63 14.77 -0.78
CA GLY A 55 16.18 13.87 0.22
C GLY A 55 16.31 12.43 -0.29
N PHE A 56 15.35 11.92 -1.07
CA PHE A 56 15.50 10.61 -1.74
C PHE A 56 16.63 10.59 -2.76
N LEU A 57 16.80 11.67 -3.52
CA LEU A 57 17.93 11.80 -4.45
C LEU A 57 19.25 11.88 -3.70
N ALA A 58 19.31 12.65 -2.60
CA ALA A 58 20.47 12.72 -1.74
C ALA A 58 20.78 11.36 -1.09
N PHE A 59 19.77 10.61 -0.64
CA PHE A 59 19.94 9.26 -0.14
C PHE A 59 20.53 8.33 -1.21
N ALA A 60 19.97 8.33 -2.43
CA ALA A 60 20.50 7.51 -3.51
C ALA A 60 21.95 7.88 -3.89
N ALA A 61 22.30 9.17 -3.87
CA ALA A 61 23.67 9.62 -4.09
C ALA A 61 24.60 9.20 -2.95
N TYR A 62 24.13 9.30 -1.70
CA TYR A 62 24.87 8.89 -0.50
C TYR A 62 25.14 7.36 -0.51
N GLU A 63 24.13 6.54 -0.78
CA GLU A 63 24.26 5.09 -0.90
C GLU A 63 25.24 4.64 -2.00
N ASN A 64 25.31 5.41 -3.10
CA ASN A 64 26.23 5.13 -4.20
C ASN A 64 27.65 5.72 -3.97
N SER A 65 27.86 6.38 -2.85
CA SER A 65 29.16 6.95 -2.48
C SER A 65 29.97 5.97 -1.63
N SER A 66 31.24 6.29 -1.41
CA SER A 66 32.14 5.49 -0.56
C SER A 66 32.03 5.84 0.95
N PHE A 67 31.06 6.66 1.34
CA PHE A 67 30.93 7.14 2.72
C PHE A 67 30.31 6.10 3.67
N PRO A 68 29.23 5.35 3.32
CA PRO A 68 28.66 4.39 4.24
C PRO A 68 29.56 3.15 4.39
N SER A 69 29.83 2.76 5.62
CA SER A 69 30.58 1.52 5.88
C SER A 69 29.76 0.26 5.61
N GLU A 70 28.45 0.31 5.86
CA GLU A 70 27.45 -0.68 5.45
C GLU A 70 26.22 0.09 4.97
N SER A 71 25.91 -0.03 3.68
CA SER A 71 24.77 0.65 3.05
C SER A 71 23.44 0.10 3.55
N VAL A 72 22.46 0.98 3.79
CA VAL A 72 21.08 0.59 4.18
C VAL A 72 20.38 -0.15 3.05
N MET A 73 20.60 0.31 1.82
CA MET A 73 19.98 -0.23 0.62
C MET A 73 21.03 -0.30 -0.51
N PRO A 74 21.96 -1.26 -0.44
CA PRO A 74 23.06 -1.37 -1.39
C PRO A 74 22.55 -1.40 -2.84
N PRO A 75 23.02 -0.53 -3.74
CA PRO A 75 22.54 -0.46 -5.13
C PRO A 75 22.72 -1.75 -5.91
N HIS A 76 23.75 -2.56 -5.58
CA HIS A 76 24.01 -3.83 -6.25
C HIS A 76 22.87 -4.86 -6.05
N LEU A 77 22.05 -4.76 -5.00
CA LEU A 77 20.88 -5.61 -4.82
C LEU A 77 19.88 -5.48 -5.96
N PHE A 78 19.86 -4.33 -6.64
CA PHE A 78 18.97 -4.01 -7.76
C PHE A 78 19.64 -4.16 -9.13
N SER A 79 20.90 -4.56 -9.19
CA SER A 79 21.64 -4.75 -10.45
C SER A 79 21.06 -5.88 -11.29
N HIS A 80 20.54 -6.92 -10.66
CA HIS A 80 19.86 -8.00 -11.33
C HIS A 80 18.45 -7.60 -11.79
N ARG A 81 18.15 -7.77 -13.07
CA ARG A 81 16.83 -7.47 -13.63
C ARG A 81 15.68 -8.14 -12.85
N THR A 82 15.89 -9.34 -12.35
CA THR A 82 14.90 -10.06 -11.55
C THR A 82 14.61 -9.35 -10.24
N SER A 83 15.65 -8.98 -9.47
CA SER A 83 15.48 -8.27 -8.19
C SER A 83 14.79 -6.93 -8.39
N PHE A 84 15.18 -6.15 -9.39
CA PHE A 84 14.53 -4.87 -9.69
C PHE A 84 13.03 -5.02 -10.00
N ILE A 85 12.67 -5.96 -10.90
CA ILE A 85 11.27 -6.21 -11.26
C ILE A 85 10.47 -6.71 -10.04
N VAL A 86 11.05 -7.58 -9.23
CA VAL A 86 10.39 -8.08 -8.01
C VAL A 86 10.23 -6.97 -6.96
N ALA A 87 11.20 -6.04 -6.85
CA ALA A 87 11.06 -4.86 -6.00
C ALA A 87 9.88 -3.98 -6.41
N VAL A 88 9.74 -3.69 -7.69
CA VAL A 88 8.58 -2.95 -8.24
C VAL A 88 7.27 -3.69 -7.97
N ASN A 89 7.25 -5.01 -8.19
CA ASN A 89 6.09 -5.86 -7.90
C ASN A 89 5.74 -5.86 -6.41
N THR A 90 6.74 -5.86 -5.52
CA THR A 90 6.54 -5.76 -4.07
C THR A 90 5.87 -4.45 -3.68
N TRP A 91 6.37 -3.33 -4.23
CA TRP A 91 5.79 -2.02 -4.00
C TRP A 91 4.33 -1.95 -4.48
N LEU A 92 4.04 -2.39 -5.71
CA LEU A 92 2.70 -2.42 -6.29
C LEU A 92 1.75 -3.32 -5.48
N ASN A 93 2.19 -4.55 -5.14
CA ASN A 93 1.38 -5.48 -4.34
C ASN A 93 1.01 -4.87 -2.99
N SER A 94 1.97 -4.24 -2.33
CA SER A 94 1.76 -3.61 -1.03
C SER A 94 0.81 -2.41 -1.12
N ALA A 95 0.96 -1.57 -2.13
CA ALA A 95 0.06 -0.45 -2.37
C ALA A 95 -1.39 -0.93 -2.60
N LEU A 96 -1.60 -1.92 -3.47
CA LEU A 96 -2.92 -2.46 -3.76
C LEU A 96 -3.55 -3.17 -2.56
N LEU A 97 -2.75 -3.92 -1.79
CA LEU A 97 -3.22 -4.62 -0.60
C LEU A 97 -3.69 -3.63 0.47
N TYR A 98 -2.91 -2.59 0.73
CA TYR A 98 -3.29 -1.57 1.71
C TYR A 98 -4.45 -0.70 1.24
N TRP A 99 -4.57 -0.47 -0.07
CA TRP A 99 -5.79 0.13 -0.62
C TRP A 99 -7.02 -0.68 -0.20
N GLY A 100 -7.04 -1.99 -0.46
CA GLY A 100 -8.15 -2.86 -0.07
C GLY A 100 -8.42 -2.84 1.44
N VAL A 101 -7.37 -3.04 2.25
CA VAL A 101 -7.48 -3.12 3.72
C VAL A 101 -8.04 -1.84 4.34
N TYR A 102 -7.73 -0.66 3.81
CA TYR A 102 -8.21 0.61 4.36
C TYR A 102 -9.57 1.05 3.79
N PHE A 103 -9.81 0.84 2.50
CA PHE A 103 -11.01 1.38 1.85
C PHE A 103 -12.21 0.43 1.86
N LEU A 104 -12.00 -0.87 1.98
CA LEU A 104 -13.09 -1.83 2.11
C LEU A 104 -13.90 -1.62 3.41
N PRO A 105 -13.28 -1.39 4.60
CA PRO A 105 -14.01 -0.99 5.80
C PRO A 105 -14.80 0.31 5.63
N ILE A 106 -14.27 1.28 4.89
CA ILE A 106 -14.96 2.54 4.61
C ILE A 106 -16.23 2.28 3.77
N TYR A 107 -16.12 1.42 2.74
CA TYR A 107 -17.29 0.99 1.97
C TYR A 107 -18.35 0.35 2.88
N PHE A 108 -18.00 -0.60 3.75
CA PHE A 108 -18.96 -1.23 4.65
C PHE A 108 -19.61 -0.25 5.63
N GLN A 109 -18.87 0.72 6.14
CA GLN A 109 -19.41 1.70 7.08
C GLN A 109 -20.20 2.82 6.37
N ALA A 110 -19.68 3.40 5.31
CA ALA A 110 -20.27 4.56 4.65
C ALA A 110 -21.42 4.16 3.68
N VAL A 111 -21.26 3.07 2.92
CA VAL A 111 -22.23 2.66 1.89
C VAL A 111 -23.24 1.66 2.44
N ARG A 112 -22.76 0.68 3.23
CA ARG A 112 -23.61 -0.39 3.79
C ARG A 112 -24.14 -0.06 5.19
N SER A 113 -23.75 1.07 5.79
CA SER A 113 -24.15 1.49 7.14
C SER A 113 -23.87 0.42 8.21
N TYR A 114 -22.79 -0.34 8.06
CA TYR A 114 -22.39 -1.34 9.05
C TYR A 114 -21.74 -0.64 10.25
N SER A 115 -21.93 -1.19 11.46
CA SER A 115 -21.15 -0.76 12.61
C SER A 115 -19.66 -1.07 12.43
N PRO A 116 -18.74 -0.36 13.10
CA PRO A 116 -17.31 -0.63 13.02
C PRO A 116 -16.96 -2.10 13.31
N ALA A 117 -17.60 -2.71 14.31
CA ALA A 117 -17.41 -4.12 14.65
C ALA A 117 -17.84 -5.05 13.51
N ARG A 118 -19.03 -4.81 12.91
CA ARG A 118 -19.53 -5.60 11.79
C ARG A 118 -18.68 -5.41 10.54
N SER A 119 -18.17 -4.22 10.29
CA SER A 119 -17.24 -3.96 9.20
C SER A 119 -15.93 -4.75 9.37
N GLY A 120 -15.40 -4.84 10.61
CA GLY A 120 -14.24 -5.68 10.91
C GLY A 120 -14.49 -7.18 10.66
N VAL A 121 -15.68 -7.69 11.04
CA VAL A 121 -16.09 -9.07 10.77
C VAL A 121 -16.23 -9.34 9.27
N ALA A 122 -16.70 -8.34 8.52
CA ALA A 122 -16.83 -8.47 7.06
C ALA A 122 -15.48 -8.64 6.33
N LEU A 123 -14.35 -8.25 6.92
CA LEU A 123 -13.00 -8.46 6.37
C LEU A 123 -12.40 -9.85 6.69
N LEU A 124 -13.07 -10.66 7.54
CA LEU A 124 -12.55 -11.98 7.91
C LEU A 124 -12.39 -12.94 6.72
N PRO A 125 -13.30 -12.99 5.72
CA PRO A 125 -13.12 -13.85 4.55
C PRO A 125 -11.79 -13.57 3.84
N GLN A 126 -11.42 -12.30 3.65
CA GLN A 126 -10.16 -11.93 3.03
C GLN A 126 -8.96 -12.45 3.84
N SER A 127 -8.95 -12.23 5.15
CA SER A 127 -7.84 -12.66 6.01
C SER A 127 -7.72 -14.18 6.11
N LEU A 128 -8.85 -14.88 6.27
CA LEU A 128 -8.88 -16.34 6.43
C LEU A 128 -8.47 -17.07 5.14
N VAL A 129 -8.81 -16.55 3.98
CA VAL A 129 -8.48 -17.17 2.68
C VAL A 129 -7.06 -16.82 2.23
N ALA A 130 -6.53 -15.65 2.59
CA ALA A 130 -5.16 -15.27 2.28
C ALA A 130 -4.11 -16.22 2.88
N ILE A 131 -4.34 -16.70 4.12
CA ILE A 131 -3.40 -17.58 4.84
C ILE A 131 -3.19 -18.93 4.10
N PRO A 132 -4.23 -19.72 3.78
CA PRO A 132 -4.03 -20.96 3.02
C PRO A 132 -3.50 -20.70 1.61
N GLY A 133 -3.92 -19.64 0.93
CA GLY A 133 -3.37 -19.24 -0.36
C GLY A 133 -1.85 -19.00 -0.30
N ALA A 134 -1.40 -18.30 0.73
CA ALA A 134 0.01 -18.06 1.01
C ALA A 134 0.79 -19.36 1.32
N ALA A 135 0.21 -20.24 2.14
CA ALA A 135 0.84 -21.52 2.49
C ALA A 135 0.99 -22.44 1.26
N ILE A 136 -0.06 -22.56 0.44
CA ILE A 136 -0.03 -23.37 -0.78
C ILE A 136 1.02 -22.82 -1.76
N SER A 137 1.09 -21.51 -1.95
CA SER A 137 2.07 -20.89 -2.85
C SER A 137 3.52 -21.12 -2.38
N ALA A 138 3.78 -21.08 -1.06
CA ALA A 138 5.08 -21.37 -0.49
C ALA A 138 5.49 -22.85 -0.73
N ILE A 139 4.56 -23.79 -0.57
CA ILE A 139 4.80 -25.23 -0.86
C ILE A 139 5.09 -25.45 -2.34
N ILE A 140 4.33 -24.82 -3.22
CA ILE A 140 4.53 -24.92 -4.67
C ILE A 140 5.88 -24.33 -5.06
N LEU A 141 6.23 -23.16 -4.51
CA LEU A 141 7.52 -22.51 -4.78
C LEU A 141 8.68 -23.38 -4.31
N SER A 142 8.60 -23.96 -3.11
CA SER A 142 9.65 -24.81 -2.56
C SER A 142 9.88 -26.11 -3.35
N ARG A 143 8.82 -26.65 -3.97
CA ARG A 143 8.92 -27.88 -4.77
C ARG A 143 9.35 -27.64 -6.22
N TRP A 144 8.86 -26.58 -6.83
CA TRP A 144 9.08 -26.33 -8.26
C TRP A 144 10.18 -25.31 -8.54
N GLY A 145 10.56 -24.49 -7.56
CA GLY A 145 11.58 -23.46 -7.71
C GLY A 145 11.26 -22.37 -8.74
N LYS A 146 10.03 -22.35 -9.28
CA LYS A 146 9.60 -21.43 -10.34
C LYS A 146 8.61 -20.40 -9.78
N PHE A 147 9.08 -19.17 -9.56
CA PHE A 147 8.23 -18.09 -9.05
C PHE A 147 7.40 -17.39 -10.13
N LYS A 148 7.85 -17.35 -11.39
CA LYS A 148 7.18 -16.62 -12.48
C LYS A 148 5.70 -17.01 -12.68
N PRO A 149 5.31 -18.29 -12.78
CA PRO A 149 3.91 -18.66 -12.95
C PRO A 149 3.07 -18.29 -11.72
N LEU A 150 3.63 -18.37 -10.51
CA LEU A 150 2.95 -17.96 -9.28
C LEU A 150 2.70 -16.45 -9.24
N HIS A 151 3.70 -15.64 -9.62
CA HIS A 151 3.51 -14.20 -9.71
C HIS A 151 2.44 -13.84 -10.76
N PHE A 152 2.50 -14.45 -11.94
CA PHE A 152 1.52 -14.16 -13.00
C PHE A 152 0.10 -14.54 -12.57
N SER A 153 -0.12 -15.76 -12.07
CA SER A 153 -1.43 -16.20 -11.61
C SER A 153 -1.92 -15.42 -10.39
N GLY A 154 -1.03 -15.14 -9.44
CA GLY A 154 -1.36 -14.38 -8.24
C GLY A 154 -1.76 -12.93 -8.55
N PHE A 155 -0.98 -12.21 -9.37
CA PHE A 155 -1.34 -10.86 -9.79
C PHE A 155 -2.59 -10.83 -10.67
N ALA A 156 -2.80 -11.81 -11.55
CA ALA A 156 -4.02 -11.90 -12.34
C ALA A 156 -5.27 -12.08 -11.47
N LEU A 157 -5.22 -13.00 -10.49
CA LEU A 157 -6.30 -13.19 -9.53
C LEU A 157 -6.52 -11.96 -8.65
N PHE A 158 -5.43 -11.33 -8.20
CA PHE A 158 -5.51 -10.13 -7.38
C PHE A 158 -6.15 -8.96 -8.14
N ALA A 159 -5.72 -8.72 -9.37
CA ALA A 159 -6.29 -7.69 -10.24
C ALA A 159 -7.76 -7.97 -10.56
N LEU A 160 -8.12 -9.22 -10.84
CA LEU A 160 -9.50 -9.65 -11.07
C LEU A 160 -10.35 -9.40 -9.82
N GLY A 161 -9.87 -9.80 -8.64
CA GLY A 161 -10.56 -9.57 -7.38
C GLY A 161 -10.78 -8.09 -7.07
N MET A 162 -9.75 -7.25 -7.25
CA MET A 162 -9.87 -5.79 -7.08
C MET A 162 -10.86 -5.18 -8.09
N GLY A 163 -10.87 -5.68 -9.34
CA GLY A 163 -11.87 -5.31 -10.33
C GLY A 163 -13.28 -5.68 -9.93
N LEU A 164 -13.48 -6.87 -9.38
CA LEU A 164 -14.79 -7.32 -8.86
C LEU A 164 -15.25 -6.48 -7.66
N ILE A 165 -14.34 -6.13 -6.73
CA ILE A 165 -14.64 -5.25 -5.60
C ILE A 165 -15.15 -3.88 -6.09
N SER A 166 -14.64 -3.36 -7.21
CA SER A 166 -15.11 -2.08 -7.78
C SER A 166 -16.55 -2.11 -8.28
N LEU A 167 -17.13 -3.31 -8.48
CA LEU A 167 -18.53 -3.47 -8.87
C LEU A 167 -19.51 -3.46 -7.69
N LEU A 168 -19.01 -3.44 -6.45
CA LEU A 168 -19.85 -3.46 -5.25
C LEU A 168 -20.71 -2.19 -5.16
N LYS A 169 -21.99 -2.40 -4.87
CA LYS A 169 -23.03 -1.38 -4.71
C LYS A 169 -23.66 -1.47 -3.33
N GLN A 170 -24.54 -0.52 -3.02
CA GLN A 170 -25.26 -0.51 -1.74
C GLN A 170 -26.14 -1.74 -1.54
N ASP A 171 -26.71 -2.28 -2.62
CA ASP A 171 -27.62 -3.43 -2.66
C ASP A 171 -26.95 -4.78 -2.91
N SER A 172 -25.60 -4.81 -3.09
CA SER A 172 -24.85 -6.05 -3.30
C SER A 172 -25.13 -7.09 -2.20
N SER A 173 -25.28 -8.35 -2.59
CA SER A 173 -25.52 -9.43 -1.63
C SER A 173 -24.30 -9.72 -0.74
N VAL A 174 -24.51 -10.43 0.36
CA VAL A 174 -23.40 -10.89 1.21
C VAL A 174 -22.49 -11.84 0.42
N ALA A 175 -23.06 -12.67 -0.43
CA ALA A 175 -22.31 -13.62 -1.25
C ALA A 175 -21.38 -12.89 -2.23
N ASP A 176 -21.82 -11.79 -2.83
CA ASP A 176 -21.02 -11.04 -3.80
C ASP A 176 -19.71 -10.54 -3.19
N TRP A 177 -19.78 -9.77 -2.09
CA TRP A 177 -18.57 -9.22 -1.51
C TRP A 177 -17.67 -10.28 -0.86
N VAL A 178 -18.24 -11.36 -0.26
CA VAL A 178 -17.45 -12.48 0.26
C VAL A 178 -16.67 -13.17 -0.86
N VAL A 179 -17.31 -13.47 -1.99
CA VAL A 179 -16.64 -14.10 -3.14
C VAL A 179 -15.53 -13.19 -3.70
N PHE A 180 -15.81 -11.89 -3.85
CA PHE A 180 -14.83 -10.93 -4.37
C PHE A 180 -13.64 -10.78 -3.45
N GLU A 181 -13.85 -10.74 -2.14
CA GLU A 181 -12.78 -10.76 -1.14
C GLU A 181 -11.96 -12.05 -1.21
N CYS A 182 -12.61 -13.21 -1.32
CA CYS A 182 -11.91 -14.48 -1.42
C CYS A 182 -11.02 -14.56 -2.67
N VAL A 183 -11.50 -14.12 -3.83
CA VAL A 183 -10.69 -14.08 -5.07
C VAL A 183 -9.48 -13.17 -4.89
N THR A 184 -9.69 -11.97 -4.33
CA THR A 184 -8.63 -11.01 -4.02
C THR A 184 -7.60 -11.60 -3.06
N ALA A 185 -8.08 -12.28 -2.01
CA ALA A 185 -7.27 -12.88 -0.96
C ALA A 185 -6.37 -14.00 -1.47
N VAL A 186 -6.88 -14.88 -2.32
CA VAL A 186 -6.08 -15.94 -2.94
C VAL A 186 -4.95 -15.33 -3.75
N GLY A 187 -5.26 -14.35 -4.61
CA GLY A 187 -4.26 -13.66 -5.42
C GLY A 187 -3.18 -12.97 -4.57
N ALA A 188 -3.60 -12.18 -3.58
CA ALA A 188 -2.70 -11.48 -2.66
C ALA A 188 -1.84 -12.46 -1.85
N GLY A 189 -2.41 -13.55 -1.35
CA GLY A 189 -1.70 -14.58 -0.59
C GLY A 189 -0.61 -15.28 -1.41
N ILE A 190 -0.92 -15.65 -2.66
CA ILE A 190 0.07 -16.25 -3.58
C ILE A 190 1.25 -15.32 -3.79
N VAL A 191 1.00 -14.05 -4.09
CA VAL A 191 2.05 -13.08 -4.39
C VAL A 191 2.89 -12.75 -3.16
N LEU A 192 2.26 -12.51 -2.01
CA LEU A 192 2.93 -12.04 -0.80
C LEU A 192 4.08 -12.95 -0.35
N ASN A 193 3.86 -14.27 -0.33
CA ASN A 193 4.86 -15.23 0.13
C ASN A 193 5.89 -15.61 -0.92
N THR A 194 5.69 -15.26 -2.18
CA THR A 194 6.63 -15.58 -3.26
C THR A 194 7.55 -14.41 -3.61
N LEU A 195 7.24 -13.19 -3.20
CA LEU A 195 8.01 -11.99 -3.53
C LEU A 195 9.38 -11.98 -2.86
N LEU A 196 9.47 -12.18 -1.54
CA LEU A 196 10.76 -12.13 -0.83
C LEU A 196 11.75 -13.20 -1.33
N PRO A 197 11.39 -14.49 -1.40
CA PRO A 197 12.31 -15.49 -1.95
C PRO A 197 12.74 -15.19 -3.39
N SER A 198 11.85 -14.64 -4.21
CA SER A 198 12.16 -14.27 -5.59
C SER A 198 13.09 -13.06 -5.69
N PHE A 199 13.00 -12.11 -4.75
CA PHE A 199 13.91 -10.98 -4.63
C PHE A 199 15.31 -11.44 -4.25
N GLN A 200 15.39 -12.37 -3.31
CA GLN A 200 16.63 -12.90 -2.76
C GLN A 200 17.33 -13.91 -3.69
N ALA A 201 16.59 -14.57 -4.57
CA ALA A 201 17.12 -15.68 -5.38
C ALA A 201 18.41 -15.37 -6.19
N PRO A 202 18.60 -14.17 -6.79
CA PRO A 202 19.83 -13.83 -7.48
C PRO A 202 20.90 -13.17 -6.60
N ILE A 203 20.66 -13.03 -5.29
CA ILE A 203 21.52 -12.30 -4.36
C ILE A 203 22.39 -13.28 -3.58
N GLU A 204 23.67 -12.95 -3.41
CA GLU A 204 24.64 -13.79 -2.68
C GLU A 204 24.30 -13.92 -1.19
N GLU A 205 24.73 -15.01 -0.56
CA GLU A 205 24.42 -15.32 0.84
C GLU A 205 24.82 -14.21 1.83
N PRO A 206 25.99 -13.55 1.72
CA PRO A 206 26.36 -12.45 2.63
C PRO A 206 25.39 -11.26 2.62
N ASP A 207 24.73 -11.02 1.50
CA ASP A 207 23.83 -9.86 1.27
C ASP A 207 22.35 -10.16 1.56
N GLN A 208 22.00 -11.40 1.93
CA GLN A 208 20.61 -11.82 2.17
C GLN A 208 19.94 -11.01 3.29
N ALA A 209 20.69 -10.62 4.33
CA ALA A 209 20.17 -9.79 5.41
C ALA A 209 19.83 -8.38 4.93
N ALA A 210 20.73 -7.76 4.15
CA ALA A 210 20.51 -6.45 3.54
C ALA A 210 19.35 -6.48 2.52
N ALA A 211 19.25 -7.56 1.74
CA ALA A 211 18.15 -7.78 0.81
C ALA A 211 16.80 -7.86 1.54
N THR A 212 16.73 -8.57 2.66
CA THR A 212 15.51 -8.65 3.47
C THR A 212 15.11 -7.28 4.00
N ALA A 213 16.06 -6.50 4.52
CA ALA A 213 15.81 -5.14 5.03
C ALA A 213 15.31 -4.21 3.92
N ALA A 214 15.97 -4.22 2.76
CA ALA A 214 15.56 -3.44 1.59
C ALA A 214 14.16 -3.82 1.10
N TRP A 215 13.86 -5.11 1.04
CA TRP A 215 12.52 -5.60 0.68
C TRP A 215 11.45 -5.16 1.68
N CYS A 216 11.71 -5.25 2.98
CA CYS A 216 10.79 -4.77 4.02
C CYS A 216 10.53 -3.26 3.88
N PHE A 217 11.57 -2.46 3.57
CA PHE A 217 11.41 -1.04 3.32
C PHE A 217 10.52 -0.78 2.10
N ILE A 218 10.81 -1.41 0.95
CA ILE A 218 10.04 -1.27 -0.28
C ILE A 218 8.57 -1.62 -0.06
N ARG A 219 8.32 -2.71 0.68
CA ARG A 219 6.98 -3.14 1.06
C ARG A 219 6.27 -2.08 1.91
N SER A 220 6.93 -1.58 2.95
CA SER A 220 6.38 -0.55 3.84
C SER A 220 6.11 0.75 3.09
N PHE A 221 7.02 1.14 2.20
CA PHE A 221 6.85 2.31 1.35
C PHE A 221 5.65 2.15 0.41
N GLY A 222 5.44 0.96 -0.17
CA GLY A 222 4.25 0.64 -0.96
C GLY A 222 2.95 0.76 -0.17
N ASN A 223 2.92 0.28 1.08
CA ASN A 223 1.74 0.39 1.95
C ASN A 223 1.26 1.83 2.09
N ILE A 224 2.17 2.77 2.22
CA ILE A 224 1.90 4.19 2.38
C ILE A 224 1.19 4.77 1.14
N TRP A 225 1.71 4.44 -0.05
CA TRP A 225 1.09 4.86 -1.30
C TRP A 225 -0.30 4.27 -1.51
N GLY A 226 -0.52 3.04 -1.02
CA GLY A 226 -1.81 2.38 -1.05
C GLY A 226 -2.89 3.09 -0.23
N VAL A 227 -2.51 3.86 0.77
CA VAL A 227 -3.43 4.70 1.55
C VAL A 227 -3.50 6.13 0.99
N ALA A 228 -2.36 6.72 0.66
CA ALA A 228 -2.28 8.13 0.25
C ALA A 228 -3.01 8.41 -1.08
N ILE A 229 -2.78 7.60 -2.12
CA ILE A 229 -3.38 7.83 -3.43
C ILE A 229 -4.92 7.78 -3.39
N PRO A 230 -5.54 6.71 -2.83
CA PRO A 230 -6.99 6.65 -2.79
C PRO A 230 -7.62 7.71 -1.88
N SER A 231 -6.94 8.10 -0.80
CA SER A 231 -7.42 9.17 0.11
C SER A 231 -7.58 10.49 -0.63
N VAL A 232 -6.60 10.86 -1.46
CA VAL A 232 -6.66 12.07 -2.30
C VAL A 232 -7.81 11.98 -3.30
N TYR A 233 -7.98 10.83 -3.95
CA TYR A 233 -9.05 10.63 -4.92
C TYR A 233 -10.44 10.71 -4.27
N LEU A 234 -10.62 10.09 -3.11
CA LEU A 234 -11.88 10.12 -2.35
C LEU A 234 -12.22 11.54 -1.89
N LEU A 235 -11.22 12.29 -1.40
CA LEU A 235 -11.38 13.68 -1.03
C LEU A 235 -11.81 14.54 -2.23
N PHE A 236 -11.17 14.34 -3.40
CA PHE A 236 -11.52 15.06 -4.62
C PHE A 236 -12.98 14.83 -5.04
N ILE A 237 -13.46 13.58 -4.96
CA ILE A 237 -14.86 13.24 -5.24
C ILE A 237 -15.79 13.91 -4.24
N VAL A 238 -15.51 13.80 -2.93
CA VAL A 238 -16.35 14.40 -1.88
C VAL A 238 -16.41 15.92 -2.01
N THR A 239 -15.29 16.58 -2.25
CA THR A 239 -15.24 18.04 -2.46
C THR A 239 -15.97 18.45 -3.75
N GLY A 240 -15.81 17.67 -4.82
CA GLY A 240 -16.50 17.90 -6.09
C GLY A 240 -18.01 17.72 -5.98
N ILE A 241 -18.49 16.82 -5.15
CA ILE A 241 -19.92 16.66 -4.85
C ILE A 241 -20.42 17.84 -4.02
N ASN A 242 -19.69 18.25 -3.00
CA ASN A 242 -20.09 19.34 -2.10
C ASN A 242 -20.13 20.72 -2.79
N ASN A 243 -19.33 20.90 -3.84
CA ASN A 243 -19.28 22.13 -4.64
C ASN A 243 -20.27 22.13 -5.82
N ARG A 244 -21.05 21.07 -6.02
CA ARG A 244 -22.14 21.11 -7.01
C ARG A 244 -23.28 21.94 -6.44
N PRO A 245 -23.83 22.91 -7.22
CA PRO A 245 -25.05 23.59 -6.81
C PRO A 245 -26.13 22.53 -6.58
N GLU A 246 -26.77 22.59 -5.42
CA GLU A 246 -27.87 21.70 -5.03
C GLU A 246 -28.83 21.53 -6.22
N PRO A 247 -29.10 20.28 -6.66
CA PRO A 247 -30.17 20.11 -7.65
C PRO A 247 -31.45 20.64 -7.03
N SER A 248 -32.13 21.52 -7.74
CA SER A 248 -33.37 22.21 -7.33
C SER A 248 -34.50 21.30 -6.81
N PHE A 249 -34.33 19.98 -6.87
CA PHE A 249 -35.20 18.96 -6.32
C PHE A 249 -35.24 18.90 -4.78
N LEU A 250 -34.16 19.30 -4.09
CA LEU A 250 -34.16 19.34 -2.62
C LEU A 250 -34.89 20.55 -2.06
N THR A 251 -34.97 21.64 -2.82
CA THR A 251 -35.75 22.82 -2.47
C THR A 251 -37.26 22.52 -2.47
N ILE A 252 -37.74 21.62 -3.33
CA ILE A 252 -39.16 21.20 -3.37
C ILE A 252 -39.53 20.37 -2.13
N GLY A 253 -38.62 19.52 -1.65
CA GLY A 253 -38.83 18.68 -0.44
C GLY A 253 -38.94 19.51 0.85
N SER A 254 -38.14 20.56 1.01
CA SER A 254 -38.16 21.42 2.17
C SER A 254 -39.44 22.30 2.21
N THR A 255 -39.93 22.76 1.05
CA THR A 255 -41.17 23.51 0.95
C THR A 255 -42.40 22.67 1.28
N ILE A 256 -42.44 21.39 0.94
CA ILE A 256 -43.52 20.46 1.28
C ILE A 256 -43.54 20.12 2.77
N SER A 257 -42.38 20.02 3.44
CA SER A 257 -42.32 19.74 4.87
C SER A 257 -42.79 20.94 5.73
N HIS A 258 -42.54 22.17 5.30
CA HIS A 258 -42.99 23.36 6.03
C HIS A 258 -44.52 23.60 5.94
N THR A 259 -45.16 23.14 4.85
CA THR A 259 -46.61 23.29 4.69
C THR A 259 -47.42 22.28 5.51
N LYS A 260 -46.80 21.21 6.01
CA LYS A 260 -47.45 20.19 6.84
C LYS A 260 -47.59 20.55 8.33
N TYR A 261 -46.97 21.63 8.80
CA TYR A 261 -47.04 22.10 10.19
C TYR A 261 -47.89 23.38 10.35
N LEU A 262 -48.62 23.81 9.33
CA LEU A 262 -49.45 25.01 9.34
C LEU A 262 -50.97 24.71 9.10
N THR A 263 -51.38 23.47 9.17
CA THR A 263 -52.77 23.00 9.26
C THR A 263 -52.91 22.08 10.48
#